data_b7feba837a0ff4ff8083ba1063de1047
#
_entry.id   b7feba837a0ff4ff8083ba1063de1047
#
_cell.length_a   1.000
_cell.length_b   1.000
_cell.length_c   1.000
_cell.angle_alpha   90.00
_cell.angle_beta   90.00
_cell.angle_gamma   90.00
#
_symmetry.space_group_name_H-M   'P 1'
#
loop_
_entity.id
_entity.type
_entity.pdbx_description
1 polymer ?
#
loop_
_entity_poly.entity_id
_entity_poly.type
_entity_poly.pdbx_seq_one_letter_code
_entity_poly.pdbx_strand_id
1 'polypeptide(L)'
;LETDSCVKYQLADIPLPDGILRVDKVSVSEPTEICLGHYSLPRLNTELKETHCKVNKKEIPVISNGEYELAMIPLAGWEKVYTVYPEGLHPVSTKCALNMVSDRLSGDKIYVTLQLWKKGNGKKGFSKKELNPVQSVNVSEDKRQVTISLTNGEQKNISFE
;
A
#
# COMPACT_ATOMS: atom_id res chain seq x y z
N LEU A 1 -8.83 -29.11 -16.19
CA LEU A 1 -9.38 -28.62 -14.92
C LEU A 1 -9.27 -27.11 -14.96
N GLU A 2 -10.30 -26.44 -15.48
CA GLU A 2 -10.47 -25.01 -15.28
C GLU A 2 -10.78 -24.83 -13.80
N THR A 3 -9.80 -24.38 -13.06
CA THR A 3 -10.05 -23.78 -11.75
C THR A 3 -10.67 -22.43 -12.04
N ASP A 4 -11.99 -22.35 -11.97
CA ASP A 4 -12.69 -21.08 -11.85
C ASP A 4 -12.08 -20.37 -10.65
N SER A 5 -11.21 -19.39 -10.93
CA SER A 5 -10.63 -18.59 -9.87
C SER A 5 -11.77 -17.78 -9.27
N CYS A 6 -12.19 -18.15 -8.08
CA CYS A 6 -13.22 -17.42 -7.34
C CYS A 6 -12.83 -15.97 -6.98
N VAL A 7 -11.66 -15.54 -7.41
CA VAL A 7 -11.09 -14.22 -7.12
C VAL A 7 -10.85 -13.45 -8.41
N LYS A 8 -11.45 -12.27 -8.52
CA LYS A 8 -11.12 -11.27 -9.55
C LYS A 8 -10.34 -10.13 -8.90
N TYR A 9 -9.32 -9.65 -9.60
CA TYR A 9 -8.45 -8.59 -9.13
C TYR A 9 -8.29 -7.52 -10.20
N GLN A 10 -8.50 -6.25 -9.81
CA GLN A 10 -8.30 -5.09 -10.65
C GLN A 10 -7.42 -4.09 -9.90
N LEU A 11 -6.50 -3.45 -10.61
CA LEU A 11 -5.52 -2.52 -10.05
C LEU A 11 -5.54 -1.21 -10.81
N ALA A 12 -5.49 -0.11 -10.08
CA ALA A 12 -5.20 1.21 -10.64
C ALA A 12 -4.07 1.88 -9.83
N ASP A 13 -3.02 2.29 -10.53
CA ASP A 13 -1.92 3.07 -9.97
C ASP A 13 -1.98 4.51 -10.48
N ILE A 14 -2.00 5.47 -9.55
CA ILE A 14 -1.98 6.90 -9.84
C ILE A 14 -0.61 7.42 -9.41
N PRO A 15 0.25 7.85 -10.35
CA PRO A 15 1.53 8.43 -10.01
C PRO A 15 1.36 9.78 -9.31
N LEU A 16 2.16 10.00 -8.28
CA LEU A 16 2.33 11.25 -7.57
C LEU A 16 3.80 11.69 -7.68
N PRO A 17 4.14 12.96 -7.42
CA PRO A 17 5.53 13.41 -7.51
C PRO A 17 6.52 12.57 -6.70
N ASP A 18 6.14 12.16 -5.49
CA ASP A 18 6.99 11.42 -4.55
C ASP A 18 6.40 10.05 -4.20
N GLY A 19 5.60 9.45 -5.10
CA GLY A 19 4.99 8.18 -4.77
C GLY A 19 3.97 7.67 -5.77
N ILE A 20 3.22 6.67 -5.31
CA ILE A 20 2.09 6.08 -6.04
C ILE A 20 0.91 5.95 -5.08
N LEU A 21 -0.25 6.34 -5.57
CA LEU A 21 -1.52 6.01 -4.94
C LEU A 21 -2.09 4.78 -5.64
N ARG A 22 -2.15 3.67 -4.92
CA ARG A 22 -2.63 2.40 -5.42
C ARG A 22 -4.05 2.12 -4.97
N VAL A 23 -4.89 1.70 -5.91
CA VAL A 23 -6.26 1.27 -5.64
C VAL A 23 -6.42 -0.16 -6.13
N ASP A 24 -6.69 -1.06 -5.21
CA ASP A 24 -6.88 -2.49 -5.46
C ASP A 24 -8.36 -2.82 -5.27
N LYS A 25 -9.04 -3.31 -6.31
CA LYS A 25 -10.36 -3.92 -6.20
C LYS A 25 -10.23 -5.43 -6.22
N VAL A 26 -10.73 -6.07 -5.18
CA VAL A 26 -10.79 -7.52 -5.07
C VAL A 26 -12.24 -7.95 -4.99
N SER A 27 -12.63 -8.87 -5.84
CA SER A 27 -13.97 -9.46 -5.88
C SER A 27 -13.86 -10.96 -5.68
N VAL A 28 -14.63 -11.51 -4.75
CA VAL A 28 -14.67 -12.94 -4.48
C VAL A 28 -16.12 -13.46 -4.57
N SER A 29 -16.30 -14.60 -5.21
CA SER A 29 -17.62 -15.26 -5.32
C SER A 29 -18.00 -16.01 -4.06
N GLU A 30 -17.01 -16.46 -3.29
CA GLU A 30 -17.19 -17.17 -2.02
C GLU A 30 -16.31 -16.60 -0.93
N PRO A 31 -16.69 -16.69 0.36
CA PRO A 31 -15.88 -16.20 1.46
C PRO A 31 -14.48 -16.80 1.44
N THR A 32 -13.47 -15.98 1.19
CA THR A 32 -12.08 -16.39 0.95
C THR A 32 -11.12 -15.52 1.77
N GLU A 33 -10.05 -16.11 2.29
CA GLU A 33 -8.97 -15.36 2.87
C GLU A 33 -8.12 -14.72 1.75
N ILE A 34 -7.97 -13.41 1.82
CA ILE A 34 -7.18 -12.63 0.88
C ILE A 34 -5.98 -12.06 1.60
N CYS A 35 -4.81 -12.22 0.99
CA CYS A 35 -3.59 -11.58 1.43
C CYS A 35 -3.09 -10.67 0.31
N LEU A 36 -3.09 -9.36 0.54
CA LEU A 36 -2.48 -8.39 -0.35
C LEU A 36 -1.07 -8.07 0.13
N GLY A 37 -0.10 -8.25 -0.75
CA GLY A 37 1.30 -7.94 -0.48
C GLY A 37 1.76 -6.75 -1.30
N HIS A 38 2.45 -5.82 -0.64
CA HIS A 38 3.12 -4.70 -1.28
C HIS A 38 4.62 -4.81 -1.06
N TYR A 39 5.38 -4.84 -2.15
CA TYR A 39 6.84 -4.90 -2.06
C TYR A 39 7.41 -3.56 -1.62
N SER A 40 8.43 -3.63 -0.78
CA SER A 40 9.16 -2.48 -0.32
C SER A 40 10.56 -2.39 -0.95
N LEU A 41 11.37 -1.48 -0.43
CA LEU A 41 12.73 -1.25 -0.92
C LEU A 41 13.58 -2.53 -0.90
N PRO A 42 14.35 -2.81 -1.96
CA PRO A 42 15.33 -3.88 -1.95
C PRO A 42 16.47 -3.54 -0.99
N ARG A 43 17.06 -4.58 -0.40
CA ARG A 43 18.31 -4.45 0.30
C ARG A 43 19.42 -4.19 -0.72
N LEU A 44 20.04 -3.02 -0.68
CA LEU A 44 21.22 -2.74 -1.49
C LEU A 44 22.49 -3.18 -0.76
N ASN A 45 23.16 -2.27 -0.07
CA ASN A 45 24.43 -2.54 0.63
C ASN A 45 24.29 -2.50 2.16
N THR A 46 23.12 -2.15 2.66
CA THR A 46 22.85 -1.97 4.09
C THR A 46 21.65 -2.78 4.53
N GLU A 47 21.55 -3.08 5.82
CA GLU A 47 20.33 -3.66 6.37
C GLU A 47 19.14 -2.73 6.21
N LEU A 48 17.97 -3.30 5.90
CA LEU A 48 16.72 -2.57 5.97
C LEU A 48 16.44 -2.20 7.42
N LYS A 49 16.16 -0.92 7.64
CA LYS A 49 15.74 -0.40 8.94
C LYS A 49 14.26 -0.06 8.86
N GLU A 50 13.52 -0.54 9.84
CA GLU A 50 12.12 -0.19 10.02
C GLU A 50 11.97 0.78 11.19
N THR A 51 11.25 1.84 10.94
CA THR A 51 10.80 2.80 11.95
C THR A 51 9.30 2.99 11.80
N HIS A 52 8.67 3.60 12.79
CA HIS A 52 7.23 3.89 12.73
C HIS A 52 6.99 5.38 12.91
N CYS A 53 6.04 5.89 12.15
CA CYS A 53 5.54 7.25 12.32
C CYS A 53 4.02 7.23 12.52
N LYS A 54 3.47 8.27 13.13
CA LYS A 54 2.02 8.38 13.34
C LYS A 54 1.39 9.28 12.30
N VAL A 55 0.47 8.72 11.53
CA VAL A 55 -0.38 9.43 10.57
C VAL A 55 -1.83 9.19 10.95
N ASN A 56 -2.59 10.25 11.22
CA ASN A 56 -4.00 10.14 11.62
C ASN A 56 -4.25 9.13 12.75
N LYS A 57 -3.42 9.16 13.78
CA LYS A 57 -3.43 8.26 14.95
C LYS A 57 -3.07 6.79 14.66
N LYS A 58 -2.77 6.43 13.42
CA LYS A 58 -2.30 5.09 13.04
C LYS A 58 -0.78 5.06 12.99
N GLU A 59 -0.20 3.96 13.44
CA GLU A 59 1.23 3.70 13.23
C GLU A 59 1.46 3.23 11.80
N ILE A 60 2.38 3.89 11.13
CA ILE A 60 2.73 3.64 9.75
C ILE A 60 4.18 3.17 9.69
N PRO A 61 4.46 2.01 9.09
CA PRO A 61 5.82 1.56 8.90
C PRO A 61 6.55 2.44 7.87
N VAL A 62 7.76 2.81 8.20
CA VAL A 62 8.70 3.49 7.30
C VAL A 62 9.94 2.61 7.21
N ILE A 63 10.27 2.20 6.00
CA ILE A 63 11.40 1.31 5.74
C ILE A 63 12.49 2.11 5.05
N SER A 64 13.73 1.92 5.49
CA SER A 64 14.90 2.55 4.90
C SER A 64 15.96 1.51 4.54
N ASN A 65 16.58 1.67 3.39
CA ASN A 65 17.78 0.93 2.98
C ASN A 65 19.07 1.77 3.09
N GLY A 66 19.00 2.91 3.81
CA GLY A 66 20.09 3.85 3.96
C GLY A 66 20.17 4.91 2.86
N GLU A 67 19.70 4.61 1.66
CA GLU A 67 19.66 5.55 0.53
C GLU A 67 18.25 6.10 0.30
N TYR A 68 17.25 5.27 0.41
CA TYR A 68 15.84 5.62 0.23
C TYR A 68 15.01 5.27 1.46
N GLU A 69 13.96 6.03 1.66
CA GLU A 69 12.90 5.76 2.63
C GLU A 69 11.58 5.51 1.89
N LEU A 70 10.84 4.51 2.34
CA LEU A 70 9.52 4.14 1.86
C LEU A 70 8.52 4.18 3.01
N ALA A 71 7.44 4.93 2.84
CA ALA A 71 6.29 4.89 3.74
C ALA A 71 5.08 4.29 3.01
N MET A 72 4.38 3.37 3.67
CA MET A 72 3.18 2.73 3.14
C MET A 72 2.00 3.08 4.04
N ILE A 73 1.07 3.87 3.53
CA ILE A 73 -0.02 4.45 4.28
C ILE A 73 -1.33 3.83 3.84
N PRO A 74 -1.98 3.02 4.70
CA PRO A 74 -3.31 2.49 4.41
C PRO A 74 -4.35 3.61 4.54
N LEU A 75 -5.09 3.90 3.47
CA LEU A 75 -6.08 4.96 3.42
C LEU A 75 -7.51 4.45 3.56
N ALA A 76 -7.87 3.40 2.82
CA ALA A 76 -9.21 2.82 2.86
C ALA A 76 -9.17 1.30 2.69
N GLY A 77 -10.18 0.62 3.24
CA GLY A 77 -10.39 -0.83 3.09
C GLY A 77 -9.55 -1.70 4.04
N TRP A 78 -8.49 -1.18 4.59
CA TRP A 78 -7.52 -1.92 5.39
C TRP A 78 -8.00 -2.15 6.82
N GLU A 79 -8.04 -3.40 7.26
CA GLU A 79 -8.33 -3.76 8.64
C GLU A 79 -7.04 -4.00 9.44
N LYS A 80 -6.08 -4.70 8.84
CA LYS A 80 -4.81 -5.02 9.48
C LYS A 80 -3.66 -4.89 8.49
N VAL A 81 -2.62 -4.16 8.87
CA VAL A 81 -1.39 -3.99 8.10
C VAL A 81 -0.20 -4.39 8.98
N TYR A 82 0.69 -5.19 8.43
CA TYR A 82 1.93 -5.57 9.10
C TYR A 82 3.07 -5.72 8.10
N THR A 83 4.29 -5.61 8.59
CA THR A 83 5.49 -5.79 7.78
C THR A 83 6.01 -7.20 7.96
N VAL A 84 6.35 -7.84 6.86
CA VAL A 84 6.96 -9.16 6.85
C VAL A 84 8.32 -9.08 6.15
N TYR A 85 9.33 -9.68 6.75
CA TYR A 85 10.63 -9.87 6.14
C TYR A 85 10.72 -11.34 5.72
N PRO A 86 10.51 -11.68 4.45
CA PRO A 86 10.60 -13.06 4.01
C PRO A 86 12.02 -13.56 4.18
N GLU A 87 12.20 -14.51 5.08
CA GLU A 87 13.45 -15.25 5.22
C GLU A 87 13.44 -16.43 4.25
N GLY A 88 14.52 -16.59 3.48
CA GLY A 88 14.78 -17.82 2.75
C GLY A 88 14.15 -17.99 1.37
N LEU A 89 13.50 -17.00 0.80
CA LEU A 89 12.89 -17.14 -0.53
C LEU A 89 13.87 -17.08 -1.72
N HIS A 90 15.11 -16.62 -1.51
CA HIS A 90 16.19 -16.71 -2.51
C HIS A 90 17.57 -16.71 -1.85
N PRO A 91 18.52 -17.55 -2.32
CA PRO A 91 19.89 -17.55 -1.82
C PRO A 91 20.67 -16.28 -2.19
N VAL A 92 20.13 -15.42 -3.03
CA VAL A 92 20.77 -14.18 -3.48
C VAL A 92 20.13 -12.99 -2.79
N SER A 93 20.57 -12.71 -1.58
CA SER A 93 20.78 -11.37 -0.98
C SER A 93 19.73 -10.25 -1.12
N THR A 94 18.53 -10.45 -1.62
CA THR A 94 17.50 -9.43 -1.63
C THR A 94 16.46 -9.69 -0.54
N LYS A 95 16.78 -9.29 0.68
CA LYS A 95 15.74 -9.17 1.71
C LYS A 95 14.86 -7.99 1.30
N CYS A 96 13.65 -8.30 0.89
CA CYS A 96 12.63 -7.29 0.66
C CYS A 96 11.75 -7.19 1.90
N ALA A 97 11.44 -6.01 2.35
CA ALA A 97 10.33 -5.84 3.27
C ALA A 97 9.03 -5.90 2.46
N LEU A 98 8.06 -6.63 2.96
CA LEU A 98 6.77 -6.84 2.33
C LEU A 98 5.68 -6.44 3.32
N ASN A 99 4.86 -5.46 2.95
CA ASN A 99 3.67 -5.15 3.73
C ASN A 99 2.54 -6.04 3.23
N MET A 100 1.99 -6.81 4.14
CA MET A 100 0.94 -7.76 3.84
C MET A 100 -0.29 -7.44 4.68
N VAL A 101 -1.44 -7.66 4.08
CA VAL A 101 -2.71 -7.68 4.77
C VAL A 101 -3.42 -8.97 4.44
N SER A 102 -3.88 -9.64 5.48
CA SER A 102 -4.79 -10.78 5.33
C SER A 102 -6.18 -10.35 5.77
N ASP A 103 -7.17 -10.66 4.97
CA ASP A 103 -8.57 -10.35 5.23
C ASP A 103 -9.45 -11.51 4.76
N ARG A 104 -10.52 -11.79 5.50
CA ARG A 104 -11.54 -12.73 5.04
C ARG A 104 -12.62 -11.95 4.32
N LEU A 105 -12.59 -12.02 3.01
CA LEU A 105 -13.44 -11.24 2.13
C LEU A 105 -14.66 -12.03 1.68
N SER A 106 -15.80 -11.34 1.57
CA SER A 106 -17.01 -11.82 0.91
C SER A 106 -17.52 -10.69 0.01
N GLY A 107 -17.66 -10.98 -1.30
CA GLY A 107 -18.06 -9.98 -2.29
C GLY A 107 -16.90 -9.04 -2.70
N ASP A 108 -17.22 -7.78 -2.94
CA ASP A 108 -16.29 -6.79 -3.45
C ASP A 108 -15.70 -5.92 -2.34
N LYS A 109 -14.40 -5.71 -2.39
CA LYS A 109 -13.70 -4.78 -1.49
C LYS A 109 -12.68 -3.95 -2.26
N ILE A 110 -12.56 -2.69 -1.87
CA ILE A 110 -11.56 -1.78 -2.39
C ILE A 110 -10.59 -1.43 -1.27
N TYR A 111 -9.31 -1.54 -1.60
CA TYR A 111 -8.21 -1.11 -0.76
C TYR A 111 -7.51 0.07 -1.40
N VAL A 112 -7.20 1.08 -0.64
CA VAL A 112 -6.44 2.24 -1.12
C VAL A 112 -5.20 2.40 -0.27
N THR A 113 -4.05 2.39 -0.93
CA THR A 113 -2.73 2.51 -0.30
C THR A 113 -1.95 3.65 -0.95
N LEU A 114 -1.37 4.49 -0.13
CA LEU A 114 -0.41 5.48 -0.57
C LEU A 114 1.00 4.96 -0.27
N GLN A 115 1.81 4.83 -1.31
CA GLN A 115 3.23 4.51 -1.20
C GLN A 115 4.03 5.77 -1.52
N LEU A 116 4.78 6.24 -0.55
CA LEU A 116 5.66 7.40 -0.69
C LEU A 116 7.10 6.97 -0.56
N TRP A 117 7.96 7.50 -1.42
CA TRP A 117 9.39 7.29 -1.32
C TRP A 117 10.15 8.60 -1.49
N LYS A 118 11.26 8.68 -0.81
CA LYS A 118 12.21 9.77 -0.99
C LYS A 118 13.64 9.29 -0.83
N LYS A 119 14.58 10.04 -1.40
CA LYS A 119 15.98 9.83 -1.12
C LYS A 119 16.28 10.24 0.31
N GLY A 120 16.78 9.31 1.10
CA GLY A 120 17.22 9.57 2.46
C GLY A 120 18.42 10.52 2.47
N ASN A 121 18.39 11.52 3.32
CA ASN A 121 19.52 12.44 3.53
C ASN A 121 20.24 12.21 4.87
N GLY A 122 20.00 11.07 5.48
CA GLY A 122 20.63 10.62 6.73
C GLY A 122 20.14 11.33 7.99
N LYS A 123 19.28 12.36 7.90
CA LYS A 123 18.94 13.18 9.07
C LYS A 123 17.46 13.46 9.32
N LYS A 124 16.57 13.28 8.33
CA LYS A 124 15.14 13.59 8.53
C LYS A 124 14.29 12.57 7.78
N GLY A 125 13.54 11.77 8.51
CA GLY A 125 12.43 10.98 7.99
C GLY A 125 11.33 11.84 7.34
N PHE A 126 10.26 11.24 6.89
CA PHE A 126 9.10 11.95 6.36
C PHE A 126 8.52 12.95 7.37
N SER A 127 8.24 14.16 6.93
CA SER A 127 7.47 15.13 7.69
C SER A 127 5.98 14.76 7.69
N LYS A 128 5.22 15.25 8.67
CA LYS A 128 3.76 15.04 8.70
C LYS A 128 3.05 15.53 7.44
N LYS A 129 3.54 16.61 6.83
CA LYS A 129 2.97 17.16 5.60
C LYS A 129 3.22 16.23 4.41
N GLU A 130 4.41 15.68 4.29
CA GLU A 130 4.76 14.71 3.24
C GLU A 130 3.93 13.42 3.35
N LEU A 131 3.58 12.99 4.57
CA LEU A 131 2.79 11.78 4.81
C LEU A 131 1.28 11.97 4.61
N ASN A 132 0.80 13.18 4.36
CA ASN A 132 -0.62 13.51 4.22
C ASN A 132 -0.95 14.27 2.93
N PRO A 133 -0.59 13.75 1.74
CA PRO A 133 -0.96 14.39 0.48
C PRO A 133 -2.44 14.12 0.10
N VAL A 134 -3.10 13.17 0.77
CA VAL A 134 -4.49 12.79 0.52
C VAL A 134 -5.39 13.38 1.60
N GLN A 135 -6.40 14.14 1.18
CA GLN A 135 -7.39 14.74 2.06
C GLN A 135 -8.53 13.78 2.38
N SER A 136 -9.06 13.10 1.36
CA SER A 136 -10.15 12.13 1.52
C SER A 136 -10.13 11.05 0.46
N VAL A 137 -10.71 9.90 0.81
CA VAL A 137 -10.99 8.79 -0.09
C VAL A 137 -12.45 8.43 0.06
N ASN A 138 -13.21 8.50 -1.02
CA ASN A 138 -14.61 8.12 -1.08
C ASN A 138 -14.76 6.94 -2.03
N VAL A 139 -15.32 5.85 -1.53
CA VAL A 139 -15.62 4.65 -2.30
C VAL A 139 -17.14 4.56 -2.46
N SER A 140 -17.62 4.40 -3.69
CA SER A 140 -19.07 4.21 -3.97
C SER A 140 -19.60 2.94 -3.29
N GLU A 141 -20.90 2.91 -3.00
CA GLU A 141 -21.53 1.76 -2.33
C GLU A 141 -21.39 0.47 -3.15
N ASP A 142 -21.52 0.60 -4.47
CA ASP A 142 -21.37 -0.52 -5.43
C ASP A 142 -19.92 -0.94 -5.69
N LYS A 143 -18.92 -0.31 -5.04
CA LYS A 143 -17.49 -0.57 -5.19
C LYS A 143 -16.97 -0.43 -6.63
N ARG A 144 -17.62 0.40 -7.44
CA ARG A 144 -17.20 0.64 -8.83
C ARG A 144 -16.44 1.94 -9.01
N GLN A 145 -16.58 2.88 -8.10
CA GLN A 145 -15.93 4.18 -8.21
C GLN A 145 -15.18 4.54 -6.94
N VAL A 146 -14.03 5.14 -7.13
CA VAL A 146 -13.22 5.71 -6.06
C VAL A 146 -12.87 7.14 -6.43
N THR A 147 -13.22 8.07 -5.56
CA THR A 147 -12.83 9.47 -5.67
C THR A 147 -11.83 9.80 -4.59
N ILE A 148 -10.67 10.30 -4.98
CA ILE A 148 -9.58 10.65 -4.08
C ILE A 148 -9.31 12.15 -4.22
N SER A 149 -9.46 12.89 -3.14
CA SER A 149 -9.15 14.31 -3.07
C SER A 149 -7.76 14.50 -2.48
N LEU A 150 -6.91 15.24 -3.18
CA LEU A 150 -5.58 15.59 -2.74
C LEU A 150 -5.58 16.94 -2.01
N THR A 151 -4.60 17.14 -1.15
CA THR A 151 -4.46 18.40 -0.36
C THR A 151 -4.12 19.61 -1.21
N ASN A 152 -3.67 19.42 -2.46
CA ASN A 152 -3.45 20.49 -3.43
C ASN A 152 -4.72 20.90 -4.18
N GLY A 153 -5.88 20.30 -3.87
CA GLY A 153 -7.17 20.56 -4.51
C GLY A 153 -7.46 19.69 -5.74
N GLU A 154 -6.54 18.87 -6.20
CA GLU A 154 -6.81 17.93 -7.28
C GLU A 154 -7.72 16.79 -6.82
N GLN A 155 -8.54 16.29 -7.77
CA GLN A 155 -9.31 15.06 -7.59
C GLN A 155 -8.90 14.02 -8.62
N LYS A 156 -8.82 12.77 -8.16
CA LYS A 156 -8.58 11.60 -8.99
C LYS A 156 -9.80 10.69 -8.90
N ASN A 157 -10.35 10.33 -10.04
CA ASN A 157 -11.49 9.43 -10.14
C ASN A 157 -11.07 8.16 -10.85
N ILE A 158 -11.42 7.02 -10.25
CA ILE A 158 -11.12 5.69 -10.77
C ILE A 158 -12.44 4.96 -10.89
N SER A 159 -12.64 4.31 -12.03
CA SER A 159 -13.80 3.46 -12.28
C SER A 159 -13.34 2.02 -12.55
N PHE A 160 -14.02 1.07 -11.95
CA PHE A 160 -13.83 -0.37 -12.15
C PHE A 160 -15.06 -0.94 -12.83
N GLU A 161 -14.84 -1.86 -13.74
CA GLU A 161 -15.89 -2.61 -14.42
C GLU A 161 -16.50 -3.70 -13.53
#